data_7ebcbff60d5d4d378b57ae0deb34c4dc
#
_entry.id   7ebcbff60d5d4d378b57ae0deb34c4dc
#
_cell.length_a   1.000
_cell.length_b   1.000
_cell.length_c   1.000
_cell.angle_alpha   90.00
_cell.angle_beta   90.00
_cell.angle_gamma   90.00
#
_symmetry.space_group_name_H-M   'P 1'
#
loop_
_entity.id
_entity.type
_entity.pdbx_description
1 polymer ?
#
loop_
_entity_poly.entity_id
_entity_poly.type
_entity_poly.pdbx_seq_one_letter_code
_entity_poly.pdbx_strand_id
1 'polypeptide(L)'
;AVLAAMRECSSHQITVKGGKFLEAVAKADTIVFDKTGTLTKAQPTVRDVICFHGANRDEMLRVAACLEEHFPHSIANAVVRQAEQEGLKHEEMHTKVKYVIAHGIASEIEGQHVCIGSRHFVFEDEGCQVAEEDREKLETLPDSCSHLYLAIGGKLMAVLCIQDPLRKESAAVVQGLKELGIRNVVMMTGDNMATAKAIAGQVGV
;
A
#
# COMPACT_ATOMS: atom_id res chain seq x y z
N ALA A 1 31.58 28.13 -13.39
CA ALA A 1 30.16 28.02 -12.97
C ALA A 1 29.72 26.54 -12.88
N VAL A 2 29.73 25.76 -14.01
CA VAL A 2 29.20 24.36 -14.04
C VAL A 2 29.88 23.43 -13.05
N LEU A 3 31.24 23.45 -12.98
CA LEU A 3 31.97 22.60 -12.03
C LEU A 3 31.67 22.97 -10.55
N ALA A 4 31.47 24.24 -10.25
CA ALA A 4 31.09 24.68 -8.92
C ALA A 4 29.67 24.18 -8.56
N ALA A 5 28.73 24.28 -9.49
CA ALA A 5 27.38 23.76 -9.31
C ALA A 5 27.33 22.23 -9.18
N MET A 6 28.13 21.49 -9.95
CA MET A 6 28.27 20.03 -9.77
C MET A 6 28.86 19.66 -8.42
N ARG A 7 29.84 20.42 -7.93
CA ARG A 7 30.41 20.23 -6.59
C ARG A 7 29.37 20.49 -5.50
N GLU A 8 28.58 21.53 -5.66
CA GLU A 8 27.47 21.83 -4.74
C GLU A 8 26.43 20.72 -4.73
N CYS A 9 26.02 20.22 -5.90
CA CYS A 9 25.14 19.06 -5.95
C CYS A 9 25.74 17.85 -5.22
N SER A 10 27.05 17.60 -5.39
CA SER A 10 27.73 16.47 -4.73
C SER A 10 27.74 16.61 -3.20
N SER A 11 27.87 17.86 -2.65
CA SER A 11 27.78 18.10 -1.21
C SER A 11 26.40 17.75 -0.63
N HIS A 12 25.37 17.79 -1.47
CA HIS A 12 23.99 17.34 -1.14
C HIS A 12 23.70 15.90 -1.57
N GLN A 13 24.73 15.09 -1.84
CA GLN A 13 24.61 13.70 -2.29
C GLN A 13 23.85 13.52 -3.63
N ILE A 14 23.86 14.56 -4.48
CA ILE A 14 23.26 14.54 -5.81
C ILE A 14 24.37 14.37 -6.85
N THR A 15 24.34 13.26 -7.58
CA THR A 15 25.28 12.98 -8.67
C THR A 15 24.74 13.50 -9.99
N VAL A 16 25.47 14.44 -10.59
CA VAL A 16 25.12 15.00 -11.91
C VAL A 16 26.08 14.45 -12.97
N LYS A 17 25.54 13.82 -14.01
CA LYS A 17 26.32 13.15 -15.07
C LYS A 17 26.91 14.10 -16.13
N GLY A 18 26.73 15.41 -15.97
CA GLY A 18 27.30 16.41 -16.87
C GLY A 18 26.56 17.74 -16.86
N GLY A 19 27.23 18.82 -17.23
CA GLY A 19 26.68 20.19 -17.14
C GLY A 19 25.38 20.42 -17.92
N LYS A 20 25.22 19.74 -19.06
CA LYS A 20 23.96 19.79 -19.84
C LYS A 20 22.72 19.37 -19.05
N PHE A 21 22.87 18.46 -18.08
CA PHE A 21 21.76 18.01 -17.25
C PHE A 21 21.38 19.04 -16.19
N LEU A 22 22.36 19.80 -15.64
CA LEU A 22 22.08 20.95 -14.78
C LEU A 22 21.27 22.03 -15.50
N GLU A 23 21.66 22.34 -16.73
CA GLU A 23 20.94 23.31 -17.54
C GLU A 23 19.52 22.83 -17.90
N ALA A 24 19.35 21.54 -18.16
CA ALA A 24 18.04 20.96 -18.43
C ALA A 24 17.13 21.03 -17.20
N VAL A 25 17.64 20.67 -16.01
CA VAL A 25 16.88 20.75 -14.75
C VAL A 25 16.49 22.20 -14.44
N ALA A 26 17.41 23.17 -14.67
CA ALA A 26 17.12 24.60 -14.46
C ALA A 26 16.01 25.14 -15.36
N LYS A 27 15.70 24.48 -16.48
CA LYS A 27 14.63 24.84 -17.43
C LYS A 27 13.38 23.96 -17.26
N ALA A 28 13.39 22.99 -16.35
CA ALA A 28 12.25 22.12 -16.14
C ALA A 28 11.06 22.92 -15.62
N ASP A 29 9.91 22.69 -16.20
CA ASP A 29 8.63 23.26 -15.78
C ASP A 29 7.67 22.20 -15.24
N THR A 30 8.06 20.95 -15.35
CA THR A 30 7.28 19.77 -14.95
C THR A 30 8.18 18.78 -14.23
N ILE A 31 7.72 18.31 -13.07
CA ILE A 31 8.35 17.23 -12.29
C ILE A 31 7.37 16.10 -12.11
N VAL A 32 7.83 14.88 -12.37
CA VAL A 32 7.07 13.66 -12.16
C VAL A 32 7.69 12.88 -11.02
N PHE A 33 6.91 12.65 -9.95
CA PHE A 33 7.29 11.83 -8.83
C PHE A 33 6.71 10.43 -8.96
N ASP A 34 7.53 9.41 -8.73
CA ASP A 34 7.00 8.10 -8.35
C ASP A 34 6.42 8.18 -6.93
N LYS A 35 5.32 7.46 -6.66
CA LYS A 35 4.72 7.42 -5.34
C LYS A 35 5.58 6.62 -4.37
N THR A 36 5.78 5.33 -4.72
CA THR A 36 6.29 4.33 -3.77
C THR A 36 7.80 4.47 -3.56
N GLY A 37 8.22 4.71 -2.31
CA GLY A 37 9.64 4.90 -1.97
C GLY A 37 10.19 6.31 -2.26
N THR A 38 9.44 7.15 -2.98
CA THR A 38 9.80 8.56 -3.26
C THR A 38 8.95 9.50 -2.41
N LEU A 39 7.66 9.64 -2.67
CA LEU A 39 6.75 10.41 -1.82
C LEU A 39 6.36 9.67 -0.54
N THR A 40 6.40 8.35 -0.56
CA THR A 40 6.15 7.47 0.57
C THR A 40 7.44 6.80 1.06
N LYS A 41 7.35 6.11 2.20
CA LYS A 41 8.49 5.44 2.83
C LYS A 41 8.81 4.06 2.24
N ALA A 42 7.96 3.52 1.36
CA ALA A 42 7.97 2.12 0.92
C ALA A 42 7.94 1.12 2.09
N GLN A 43 7.26 1.48 3.15
CA GLN A 43 7.07 0.67 4.35
C GLN A 43 5.58 0.60 4.68
N PRO A 44 4.79 -0.21 3.95
CA PRO A 44 3.38 -0.33 4.20
C PRO A 44 3.12 -0.79 5.64
N THR A 45 2.02 -0.30 6.19
CA THR A 45 1.53 -0.62 7.53
C THR A 45 0.05 -0.95 7.47
N VAL A 46 -0.43 -1.80 8.35
CA VAL A 46 -1.86 -2.01 8.55
C VAL A 46 -2.39 -0.82 9.34
N ARG A 47 -3.23 -0.01 8.69
CA ARG A 47 -3.87 1.14 9.32
C ARG A 47 -5.08 0.72 10.14
N ASP A 48 -5.87 -0.22 9.60
CA ASP A 48 -7.11 -0.69 10.23
C ASP A 48 -7.46 -2.10 9.74
N VAL A 49 -8.26 -2.82 10.53
CA VAL A 49 -8.86 -4.11 10.19
C VAL A 49 -10.36 -3.97 10.37
N ILE A 50 -11.07 -3.83 9.26
CA ILE A 50 -12.52 -3.66 9.23
C ILE A 50 -13.18 -5.03 9.15
N CYS A 51 -13.82 -5.45 10.23
CA CYS A 51 -14.44 -6.78 10.35
C CYS A 51 -15.88 -6.77 9.87
N PHE A 52 -16.34 -7.90 9.35
CA PHE A 52 -17.69 -8.18 8.86
C PHE A 52 -18.28 -9.33 9.66
N HIS A 53 -19.60 -9.52 9.63
CA HIS A 53 -20.32 -10.60 10.33
C HIS A 53 -20.01 -10.68 11.85
N GLY A 54 -19.65 -9.59 12.48
CA GLY A 54 -19.28 -9.61 13.91
C GLY A 54 -17.98 -10.34 14.21
N ALA A 55 -17.12 -10.58 13.22
CA ALA A 55 -15.82 -11.22 13.39
C ALA A 55 -14.93 -10.44 14.36
N ASN A 56 -14.12 -11.17 15.11
CA ASN A 56 -13.16 -10.59 16.03
C ASN A 56 -11.94 -10.04 15.26
N ARG A 57 -11.58 -8.78 15.51
CA ARG A 57 -10.48 -8.09 14.84
C ARG A 57 -9.14 -8.80 14.99
N ASP A 58 -8.80 -9.20 16.22
CA ASP A 58 -7.50 -9.79 16.53
C ASP A 58 -7.39 -11.19 15.90
N GLU A 59 -8.50 -11.93 15.89
CA GLU A 59 -8.55 -13.22 15.20
C GLU A 59 -8.39 -13.06 13.67
N MET A 60 -9.05 -12.08 13.05
CA MET A 60 -8.90 -11.84 11.62
C MET A 60 -7.48 -11.40 11.26
N LEU A 61 -6.86 -10.54 12.07
CA LEU A 61 -5.46 -10.16 11.87
C LEU A 61 -4.50 -11.36 12.04
N ARG A 62 -4.76 -12.22 13.02
CA ARG A 62 -3.99 -13.45 13.27
C ARG A 62 -4.09 -14.41 12.08
N VAL A 63 -5.30 -14.64 11.56
CA VAL A 63 -5.53 -15.51 10.38
C VAL A 63 -4.85 -14.91 9.15
N ALA A 64 -4.98 -13.61 8.92
CA ALA A 64 -4.32 -12.93 7.83
C ALA A 64 -2.79 -13.06 7.89
N ALA A 65 -2.19 -12.87 9.07
CA ALA A 65 -0.75 -13.01 9.28
C ALA A 65 -0.28 -14.44 9.02
N CYS A 66 -1.02 -15.44 9.48
CA CYS A 66 -0.73 -16.86 9.27
C CYS A 66 -0.70 -17.23 7.78
N LEU A 67 -1.58 -16.67 6.96
CA LEU A 67 -1.59 -16.92 5.51
C LEU A 67 -0.45 -16.17 4.81
N GLU A 68 -0.21 -14.92 5.18
CA GLU A 68 0.75 -14.04 4.52
C GLU A 68 2.22 -14.36 4.83
N GLU A 69 2.54 -14.99 5.96
CA GLU A 69 3.93 -15.26 6.37
C GLU A 69 4.71 -16.16 5.38
N HIS A 70 4.02 -17.00 4.62
CA HIS A 70 4.63 -17.92 3.68
C HIS A 70 5.06 -17.29 2.34
N PHE A 71 4.55 -16.10 2.05
CA PHE A 71 4.81 -15.41 0.78
C PHE A 71 5.27 -13.96 1.03
N PRO A 72 6.50 -13.77 1.52
CA PRO A 72 6.98 -12.48 1.97
C PRO A 72 7.05 -11.46 0.83
N HIS A 73 6.20 -10.46 0.90
CA HIS A 73 6.24 -9.24 0.10
C HIS A 73 5.89 -8.04 0.99
N SER A 74 5.93 -6.83 0.47
CA SER A 74 5.82 -5.62 1.29
C SER A 74 4.53 -5.55 2.13
N ILE A 75 3.39 -5.96 1.57
CA ILE A 75 2.08 -5.99 2.25
C ILE A 75 2.04 -7.14 3.26
N ALA A 76 2.45 -8.35 2.86
CA ALA A 76 2.53 -9.50 3.74
C ALA A 76 3.35 -9.21 5.01
N ASN A 77 4.56 -8.65 4.81
CA ASN A 77 5.42 -8.23 5.91
C ASN A 77 4.78 -7.16 6.81
N ALA A 78 3.90 -6.32 6.27
CA ALA A 78 3.17 -5.34 7.07
C ALA A 78 2.11 -6.02 7.96
N VAL A 79 1.38 -6.99 7.42
CA VAL A 79 0.36 -7.75 8.17
C VAL A 79 1.00 -8.58 9.28
N VAL A 80 2.06 -9.34 8.95
CA VAL A 80 2.79 -10.17 9.94
C VAL A 80 3.36 -9.29 11.05
N ARG A 81 4.05 -8.19 10.73
CA ARG A 81 4.58 -7.25 11.73
C ARG A 81 3.51 -6.66 12.62
N GLN A 82 2.34 -6.34 12.07
CA GLN A 82 1.24 -5.79 12.87
C GLN A 82 0.74 -6.82 13.89
N ALA A 83 0.56 -8.07 13.47
CA ALA A 83 0.17 -9.15 14.38
C ALA A 83 1.22 -9.39 15.48
N GLU A 84 2.52 -9.40 15.13
CA GLU A 84 3.62 -9.52 16.09
C GLU A 84 3.64 -8.37 17.12
N GLN A 85 3.46 -7.12 16.66
CA GLN A 85 3.44 -5.94 17.52
C GLN A 85 2.27 -5.95 18.50
N GLU A 86 1.13 -6.52 18.10
CA GLU A 86 -0.04 -6.70 18.95
C GLU A 86 0.05 -7.97 19.82
N GLY A 87 1.14 -8.75 19.71
CA GLY A 87 1.37 -9.97 20.50
C GLY A 87 0.47 -11.13 20.08
N LEU A 88 -0.10 -11.07 18.88
CA LEU A 88 -0.96 -12.12 18.33
C LEU A 88 -0.09 -13.25 17.79
N LYS A 89 0.24 -14.19 18.67
CA LYS A 89 0.95 -15.41 18.28
C LYS A 89 0.00 -16.33 17.51
N HIS A 90 0.49 -16.91 16.44
CA HIS A 90 -0.20 -17.97 15.73
C HIS A 90 0.71 -19.20 15.64
N GLU A 91 0.13 -20.35 15.84
CA GLU A 91 0.71 -21.63 15.40
C GLU A 91 0.24 -21.83 13.96
N GLU A 92 1.01 -22.57 13.14
CA GLU A 92 0.56 -22.92 11.79
C GLU A 92 -0.81 -23.63 11.87
N MET A 93 -1.86 -22.93 11.43
CA MET A 93 -3.24 -23.42 11.51
C MET A 93 -3.78 -23.92 10.18
N HIS A 94 -3.07 -23.70 9.11
CA HIS A 94 -3.49 -24.05 7.76
C HIS A 94 -2.84 -25.35 7.27
N THR A 95 -3.49 -26.01 6.30
CA THR A 95 -2.99 -27.24 5.66
C THR A 95 -2.08 -26.89 4.47
N LYS A 96 -2.59 -26.95 3.24
CA LYS A 96 -1.85 -26.61 2.02
C LYS A 96 -2.19 -25.21 1.56
N VAL A 97 -1.17 -24.36 1.44
CA VAL A 97 -1.34 -23.01 0.91
C VAL A 97 -1.21 -23.04 -0.63
N LYS A 98 -2.22 -22.52 -1.31
CA LYS A 98 -2.22 -22.29 -2.75
C LYS A 98 -2.01 -20.81 -3.00
N TYR A 99 -0.84 -20.46 -3.50
CA TYR A 99 -0.52 -19.09 -3.92
C TYR A 99 -0.93 -18.85 -5.38
N VAL A 100 -1.70 -17.81 -5.62
CA VAL A 100 -2.03 -17.32 -6.96
C VAL A 100 -1.26 -16.04 -7.22
N ILE A 101 -0.25 -16.11 -8.09
CA ILE A 101 0.69 -15.02 -8.37
C ILE A 101 -0.06 -13.71 -8.66
N ALA A 102 0.30 -12.66 -7.94
CA ALA A 102 -0.26 -11.29 -8.04
C ALA A 102 -1.75 -11.13 -7.67
N HIS A 103 -2.44 -12.19 -7.23
CA HIS A 103 -3.88 -12.16 -6.93
C HIS A 103 -4.16 -12.38 -5.44
N GLY A 104 -3.61 -13.43 -4.84
CA GLY A 104 -3.86 -13.74 -3.44
C GLY A 104 -3.42 -15.15 -3.03
N ILE A 105 -3.83 -15.55 -1.85
CA ILE A 105 -3.53 -16.81 -1.20
C ILE A 105 -4.83 -17.49 -0.84
N ALA A 106 -4.95 -18.78 -1.14
CA ALA A 106 -6.03 -19.64 -0.67
C ALA A 106 -5.47 -20.81 0.11
N SER A 107 -6.16 -21.22 1.16
CA SER A 107 -5.80 -22.34 2.02
C SER A 107 -7.04 -22.93 2.70
N GLU A 108 -6.82 -23.88 3.59
CA GLU A 108 -7.84 -24.48 4.45
C GLU A 108 -7.37 -24.40 5.91
N ILE A 109 -8.21 -23.82 6.76
CA ILE A 109 -7.99 -23.72 8.21
C ILE A 109 -9.17 -24.40 8.90
N GLU A 110 -8.89 -25.41 9.75
CA GLU A 110 -9.92 -26.17 10.47
C GLU A 110 -11.03 -26.72 9.57
N GLY A 111 -10.69 -27.14 8.36
CA GLY A 111 -11.65 -27.66 7.38
C GLY A 111 -12.50 -26.60 6.67
N GLN A 112 -12.21 -25.33 6.89
CA GLN A 112 -12.87 -24.22 6.20
C GLN A 112 -11.94 -23.61 5.15
N HIS A 113 -12.48 -23.37 3.97
CA HIS A 113 -11.78 -22.64 2.91
C HIS A 113 -11.53 -21.20 3.35
N VAL A 114 -10.28 -20.76 3.27
CA VAL A 114 -9.86 -19.39 3.63
C VAL A 114 -9.07 -18.79 2.47
N CYS A 115 -9.38 -17.57 2.10
CA CYS A 115 -8.62 -16.85 1.10
C CYS A 115 -8.37 -15.40 1.49
N ILE A 116 -7.19 -14.89 1.10
CA ILE A 116 -6.79 -13.51 1.32
C ILE A 116 -6.17 -12.95 0.05
N GLY A 117 -6.54 -11.72 -0.34
CA GLY A 117 -6.01 -11.15 -1.57
C GLY A 117 -6.74 -9.90 -2.05
N SER A 118 -6.58 -9.63 -3.34
CA SER A 118 -7.26 -8.51 -4.01
C SER A 118 -8.78 -8.69 -4.04
N ARG A 119 -9.50 -7.59 -4.30
CA ARG A 119 -10.96 -7.65 -4.48
C ARG A 119 -11.36 -8.66 -5.57
N HIS A 120 -10.69 -8.60 -6.71
CA HIS A 120 -10.93 -9.52 -7.83
C HIS A 120 -10.75 -10.97 -7.40
N PHE A 121 -9.61 -11.29 -6.76
CA PHE A 121 -9.33 -12.65 -6.31
C PHE A 121 -10.41 -13.20 -5.38
N VAL A 122 -10.78 -12.45 -4.34
CA VAL A 122 -11.73 -12.94 -3.33
C VAL A 122 -13.15 -13.07 -3.87
N PHE A 123 -13.61 -12.11 -4.68
CA PHE A 123 -15.01 -12.11 -5.14
C PHE A 123 -15.23 -12.77 -6.49
N GLU A 124 -14.28 -12.69 -7.43
CA GLU A 124 -14.45 -13.21 -8.79
C GLU A 124 -13.79 -14.57 -8.95
N ASP A 125 -12.53 -14.75 -8.49
CA ASP A 125 -11.83 -16.03 -8.65
C ASP A 125 -12.29 -17.06 -7.60
N GLU A 126 -12.42 -16.67 -6.32
CA GLU A 126 -12.82 -17.55 -5.21
C GLU A 126 -14.34 -17.52 -4.94
N GLY A 127 -15.08 -16.61 -5.58
CA GLY A 127 -16.55 -16.57 -5.53
C GLY A 127 -17.16 -16.25 -4.17
N CYS A 128 -16.37 -15.61 -3.29
CA CYS A 128 -16.83 -15.26 -1.95
C CYS A 128 -17.92 -14.18 -1.98
N GLN A 129 -18.77 -14.18 -0.97
CA GLN A 129 -19.93 -13.29 -0.90
C GLN A 129 -19.85 -12.34 0.29
N VAL A 130 -20.52 -11.20 0.13
CA VAL A 130 -20.76 -10.23 1.20
C VAL A 130 -22.22 -10.33 1.61
N ALA A 131 -22.50 -10.34 2.91
CA ALA A 131 -23.88 -10.27 3.37
C ALA A 131 -24.53 -8.95 2.94
N GLU A 132 -25.84 -8.98 2.72
CA GLU A 132 -26.59 -7.79 2.31
C GLU A 132 -26.44 -6.64 3.31
N GLU A 133 -26.48 -6.96 4.60
CA GLU A 133 -26.31 -6.02 5.72
C GLU A 133 -24.93 -5.36 5.79
N ASP A 134 -23.90 -5.99 5.19
CA ASP A 134 -22.52 -5.52 5.21
C ASP A 134 -22.11 -4.78 3.91
N ARG A 135 -22.98 -4.71 2.90
CA ARG A 135 -22.67 -4.06 1.62
C ARG A 135 -22.35 -2.58 1.75
N GLU A 136 -23.16 -1.85 2.51
CA GLU A 136 -22.94 -0.43 2.76
C GLU A 136 -21.57 -0.20 3.44
N LYS A 137 -21.20 -1.05 4.39
CA LYS A 137 -19.90 -1.00 5.06
C LYS A 137 -18.74 -1.24 4.10
N LEU A 138 -18.90 -2.16 3.15
CA LEU A 138 -17.91 -2.41 2.12
C LEU A 138 -17.74 -1.23 1.16
N GLU A 139 -18.81 -0.51 0.85
CA GLU A 139 -18.77 0.68 -0.02
C GLU A 139 -18.18 1.91 0.66
N THR A 140 -18.20 1.95 2.00
CA THR A 140 -17.64 3.05 2.80
C THR A 140 -16.19 2.84 3.23
N LEU A 141 -15.48 1.88 2.65
CA LEU A 141 -14.05 1.67 2.91
C LEU A 141 -13.23 2.91 2.53
N PRO A 142 -12.18 3.26 3.30
CA PRO A 142 -11.40 4.46 3.06
C PRO A 142 -10.60 4.37 1.75
N ASP A 143 -10.85 5.27 0.82
CA ASP A 143 -10.15 5.36 -0.48
C ASP A 143 -8.63 5.61 -0.36
N SER A 144 -8.16 6.10 0.79
CA SER A 144 -6.74 6.42 1.02
C SER A 144 -5.86 5.21 1.30
N CYS A 145 -6.42 4.01 1.30
CA CYS A 145 -5.72 2.76 1.61
C CYS A 145 -5.86 1.76 0.46
N SER A 146 -4.87 0.88 0.33
CA SER A 146 -5.03 -0.36 -0.42
C SER A 146 -5.76 -1.38 0.44
N HIS A 147 -6.65 -2.15 -0.15
CA HIS A 147 -7.49 -3.11 0.58
C HIS A 147 -7.03 -4.54 0.32
N LEU A 148 -6.83 -5.29 1.39
CA LEU A 148 -6.57 -6.72 1.38
C LEU A 148 -7.78 -7.42 2.00
N TYR A 149 -8.46 -8.24 1.21
CA TYR A 149 -9.72 -8.88 1.58
C TYR A 149 -9.45 -10.26 2.15
N LEU A 150 -10.06 -10.60 3.29
CA LEU A 150 -9.99 -11.91 3.94
C LEU A 150 -11.39 -12.53 3.97
N ALA A 151 -11.53 -13.71 3.40
CA ALA A 151 -12.77 -14.48 3.45
C ALA A 151 -12.55 -15.87 4.06
N ILE A 152 -13.55 -16.35 4.80
CA ILE A 152 -13.59 -17.66 5.46
C ILE A 152 -14.92 -18.33 5.14
N GLY A 153 -14.88 -19.59 4.71
CA GLY A 153 -16.08 -20.34 4.34
C GLY A 153 -16.92 -19.68 3.22
N GLY A 154 -16.25 -18.99 2.30
CA GLY A 154 -16.91 -18.29 1.18
C GLY A 154 -17.57 -16.95 1.57
N LYS A 155 -17.33 -16.42 2.76
CA LYS A 155 -17.89 -15.14 3.22
C LYS A 155 -16.77 -14.16 3.55
N LEU A 156 -16.96 -12.88 3.18
CA LEU A 156 -16.05 -11.82 3.58
C LEU A 156 -16.10 -11.63 5.10
N MET A 157 -14.96 -11.79 5.76
CA MET A 157 -14.85 -11.67 7.22
C MET A 157 -14.09 -10.43 7.66
N ALA A 158 -13.11 -9.97 6.87
CA ALA A 158 -12.39 -8.73 7.16
C ALA A 158 -11.81 -8.09 5.90
N VAL A 159 -11.56 -6.78 5.99
CA VAL A 159 -10.74 -6.02 5.04
C VAL A 159 -9.65 -5.31 5.82
N LEU A 160 -8.39 -5.64 5.51
CA LEU A 160 -7.23 -4.97 6.07
C LEU A 160 -6.92 -3.75 5.20
N CYS A 161 -6.92 -2.58 5.82
CA CYS A 161 -6.58 -1.31 5.18
C CYS A 161 -5.08 -1.08 5.27
N ILE A 162 -4.39 -1.20 4.16
CA ILE A 162 -2.94 -1.06 4.06
C ILE A 162 -2.59 0.33 3.55
N GLN A 163 -1.73 1.02 4.26
CA GLN A 163 -1.25 2.34 3.88
C GLN A 163 0.28 2.38 3.85
N ASP A 164 0.84 2.93 2.78
CA ASP A 164 2.25 3.29 2.74
C ASP A 164 2.40 4.76 3.16
N PRO A 165 2.94 5.03 4.37
CA PRO A 165 2.93 6.37 4.93
C PRO A 165 3.78 7.33 4.10
N LEU A 166 3.23 8.53 3.89
CA LEU A 166 3.96 9.64 3.25
C LEU A 166 5.21 10.01 4.06
N ARG A 167 6.25 10.43 3.37
CA ARG A 167 7.38 11.09 4.02
C ARG A 167 6.93 12.44 4.56
N LYS A 168 7.45 12.81 5.71
CA LYS A 168 7.08 14.07 6.39
C LYS A 168 7.38 15.30 5.56
N GLU A 169 8.42 15.22 4.74
CA GLU A 169 8.90 16.28 3.86
C GLU A 169 8.14 16.40 2.52
N SER A 170 7.37 15.40 2.10
CA SER A 170 6.81 15.33 0.74
C SER A 170 5.96 16.55 0.37
N ALA A 171 5.05 16.97 1.24
CA ALA A 171 4.20 18.13 0.97
C ALA A 171 5.02 19.44 0.90
N ALA A 172 5.99 19.61 1.80
CA ALA A 172 6.87 20.79 1.82
C ALA A 172 7.76 20.85 0.57
N VAL A 173 8.25 19.70 0.08
CA VAL A 173 9.03 19.63 -1.16
C VAL A 173 8.18 20.03 -2.37
N VAL A 174 6.95 19.49 -2.49
CA VAL A 174 6.03 19.85 -3.58
C VAL A 174 5.74 21.36 -3.59
N GLN A 175 5.46 21.92 -2.41
CA GLN A 175 5.21 23.36 -2.26
C GLN A 175 6.45 24.17 -2.66
N GLY A 176 7.64 23.82 -2.16
CA GLY A 176 8.89 24.51 -2.50
C GLY A 176 9.22 24.47 -4.00
N LEU A 177 8.94 23.35 -4.68
CA LEU A 177 9.12 23.26 -6.13
C LEU A 177 8.21 24.22 -6.89
N LYS A 178 6.96 24.37 -6.47
CA LYS A 178 6.02 25.34 -7.06
C LYS A 178 6.50 26.80 -6.85
N GLU A 179 7.02 27.10 -5.67
CA GLU A 179 7.60 28.41 -5.35
C GLU A 179 8.85 28.72 -6.19
N LEU A 180 9.63 27.69 -6.56
CA LEU A 180 10.77 27.79 -7.48
C LEU A 180 10.37 27.90 -8.95
N GLY A 181 9.07 27.90 -9.28
CA GLY A 181 8.56 28.11 -10.64
C GLY A 181 8.24 26.83 -11.41
N ILE A 182 8.26 25.66 -10.77
CA ILE A 182 7.75 24.43 -11.39
C ILE A 182 6.23 24.54 -11.51
N ARG A 183 5.74 24.50 -12.75
CA ARG A 183 4.31 24.70 -13.06
C ARG A 183 3.48 23.46 -12.85
N ASN A 184 4.06 22.30 -13.18
CA ASN A 184 3.37 21.02 -13.12
C ASN A 184 4.12 20.06 -12.21
N VAL A 185 3.47 19.61 -11.16
CA VAL A 185 3.96 18.51 -10.32
C VAL A 185 2.98 17.36 -10.50
N VAL A 186 3.48 16.20 -10.92
CA VAL A 186 2.70 15.03 -11.29
C VAL A 186 3.14 13.85 -10.43
N MET A 187 2.19 13.06 -9.96
CA MET A 187 2.47 11.80 -9.30
C MET A 187 2.16 10.61 -10.22
N MET A 188 3.12 9.69 -10.37
CA MET A 188 2.92 8.39 -11.01
C MET A 188 2.76 7.29 -9.97
N THR A 189 1.77 6.43 -10.17
CA THR A 189 1.50 5.30 -9.27
C THR A 189 0.76 4.19 -10.02
N GLY A 190 0.92 2.95 -9.57
CA GLY A 190 0.11 1.80 -9.98
C GLY A 190 -1.18 1.63 -9.17
N ASP A 191 -1.47 2.51 -8.21
CA ASP A 191 -2.69 2.45 -7.41
C ASP A 191 -3.95 2.77 -8.25
N ASN A 192 -5.11 2.41 -7.70
CA ASN A 192 -6.37 2.86 -8.27
C ASN A 192 -6.52 4.40 -8.16
N MET A 193 -7.42 4.95 -8.97
CA MET A 193 -7.60 6.41 -9.09
C MET A 193 -8.05 7.07 -7.78
N ALA A 194 -8.85 6.40 -6.95
CA ALA A 194 -9.34 6.95 -5.68
C ALA A 194 -8.18 7.12 -4.68
N THR A 195 -7.36 6.08 -4.50
CA THR A 195 -6.15 6.12 -3.66
C THR A 195 -5.15 7.17 -4.19
N ALA A 196 -4.93 7.21 -5.50
CA ALA A 196 -4.03 8.19 -6.10
C ALA A 196 -4.47 9.64 -5.82
N LYS A 197 -5.75 9.96 -6.02
CA LYS A 197 -6.31 11.29 -5.74
C LYS A 197 -6.22 11.67 -4.25
N ALA A 198 -6.51 10.72 -3.36
CA ALA A 198 -6.42 10.96 -1.92
C ALA A 198 -4.99 11.33 -1.48
N ILE A 199 -3.99 10.63 -2.02
CA ILE A 199 -2.57 10.90 -1.74
C ILE A 199 -2.11 12.20 -2.41
N ALA A 200 -2.46 12.42 -3.67
CA ALA A 200 -2.14 13.64 -4.41
C ALA A 200 -2.65 14.89 -3.67
N GLY A 201 -3.88 14.86 -3.16
CA GLY A 201 -4.44 15.94 -2.35
C GLY A 201 -3.68 16.21 -1.05
N GLN A 202 -3.11 15.17 -0.41
CA GLN A 202 -2.32 15.33 0.82
C GLN A 202 -0.95 15.98 0.58
N VAL A 203 -0.32 15.71 -0.57
CA VAL A 203 0.99 16.27 -0.92
C VAL A 203 0.91 17.53 -1.78
N GLY A 204 -0.28 17.89 -2.27
CA GLY A 204 -0.50 19.08 -3.07
C GLY A 204 -0.11 18.92 -4.55
N VAL A 205 -0.23 17.73 -5.11
CA VAL A 205 0.04 17.39 -6.52
C VAL A 205 -1.24 17.50 -7.34
#